data_8d4e6f1eeff9fc6fdcb23897738d4306
#
_entry.id   8d4e6f1eeff9fc6fdcb23897738d4306
#
_cell.length_a   1.000
_cell.length_b   1.000
_cell.length_c   1.000
_cell.angle_alpha   90.00
_cell.angle_beta   90.00
_cell.angle_gamma   90.00
#
_symmetry.space_group_name_H-M   'P 1'
#
loop_
_entity.id
_entity.type
_entity.pdbx_description
1 polymer ?
#
loop_
_entity_poly.entity_id
_entity_poly.type
_entity_poly.pdbx_seq_one_letter_code
_entity_poly.pdbx_strand_id
1 'polypeptide(L)'
;MNVRPFAIPHDAQEPVGYAFSCGTLTCGVATDIGCVQEGWMRAVSGCQALVLEANHDVNMVEHGRYPAHLKRRILGRRGHLNNEDCARALLRLVESGTQAVFLAHLSADNNLPELAYNTVCGALERAGCAVGADVSVRVARRDCVSDMLVLEDGQSRAAD
;
A
#
# COMPACT_ATOMS: atom_id res chain seq x y z
N MET A 1 4.61 8.09 -21.54
CA MET A 1 4.63 7.49 -20.19
C MET A 1 6.04 6.99 -19.90
N ASN A 2 6.59 7.30 -18.74
CA ASN A 2 7.88 6.80 -18.27
C ASN A 2 7.64 5.81 -17.12
N VAL A 3 8.45 4.73 -17.04
CA VAL A 3 8.36 3.70 -15.99
C VAL A 3 9.73 3.55 -15.34
N ARG A 4 9.78 3.71 -14.03
CA ARG A 4 11.01 3.60 -13.24
C ARG A 4 10.86 2.47 -12.21
N PRO A 5 11.62 1.37 -12.33
CA PRO A 5 11.68 0.35 -11.29
C PRO A 5 12.47 0.86 -10.07
N PHE A 6 12.14 0.35 -8.89
CA PHE A 6 12.89 0.58 -7.65
C PHE A 6 12.92 -0.70 -6.81
N ALA A 7 14.03 -0.90 -6.10
CA ALA A 7 14.18 -2.08 -5.24
C ALA A 7 13.24 -2.02 -4.03
N ILE A 8 12.68 -3.17 -3.67
CA ILE A 8 11.87 -3.38 -2.47
C ILE A 8 12.48 -4.47 -1.58
N PRO A 9 12.29 -4.43 -0.25
CA PRO A 9 12.81 -5.45 0.67
C PRO A 9 11.91 -6.70 0.66
N HIS A 10 12.20 -7.68 -0.20
CA HIS A 10 11.47 -8.95 -0.27
C HIS A 10 12.43 -10.13 -0.42
N ASP A 11 11.96 -11.35 -0.14
CA ASP A 11 12.74 -12.59 -0.25
C ASP A 11 12.72 -13.22 -1.66
N ALA A 12 12.66 -12.38 -2.69
CA ALA A 12 12.81 -12.76 -4.09
C ALA A 12 14.22 -12.42 -4.62
N GLN A 13 14.54 -12.87 -5.84
CA GLN A 13 15.87 -12.68 -6.44
C GLN A 13 16.14 -11.21 -6.76
N GLU A 14 15.22 -10.52 -7.43
CA GLU A 14 15.29 -9.10 -7.79
C GLU A 14 13.92 -8.43 -7.60
N PRO A 15 13.46 -8.24 -6.35
CA PRO A 15 12.15 -7.68 -6.09
C PRO A 15 12.12 -6.19 -6.38
N VAL A 16 11.16 -5.76 -7.20
CA VAL A 16 11.01 -4.37 -7.61
C VAL A 16 9.56 -3.89 -7.50
N GLY A 17 9.39 -2.63 -7.12
CA GLY A 17 8.19 -1.85 -7.35
C GLY A 17 8.38 -0.93 -8.56
N TYR A 18 7.31 -0.23 -8.96
CA TYR A 18 7.33 0.63 -10.14
C TYR A 18 6.71 1.99 -9.84
N ALA A 19 7.37 3.05 -10.30
CA ALA A 19 6.81 4.38 -10.38
C ALA A 19 6.57 4.73 -11.85
N PHE A 20 5.40 5.28 -12.13
CA PHE A 20 4.95 5.68 -13.47
C PHE A 20 4.79 7.18 -13.52
N SER A 21 5.16 7.81 -14.64
CA SER A 21 4.91 9.22 -14.87
C SER A 21 4.41 9.49 -16.29
N CYS A 22 3.45 10.41 -16.41
CA CYS A 22 2.90 10.88 -17.66
C CYS A 22 2.56 12.38 -17.53
N GLY A 23 3.37 13.25 -18.13
CA GLY A 23 3.29 14.69 -17.85
C GLY A 23 3.61 14.95 -16.37
N THR A 24 2.72 15.64 -15.70
CA THR A 24 2.81 15.96 -14.25
C THR A 24 2.21 14.84 -13.37
N LEU A 25 1.48 13.91 -13.96
CA LEU A 25 0.83 12.82 -13.23
C LEU A 25 1.81 11.69 -12.92
N THR A 26 1.77 11.23 -11.68
CA THR A 26 2.62 10.15 -11.18
C THR A 26 1.82 9.16 -10.35
N CYS A 27 2.10 7.88 -10.54
CA CYS A 27 1.56 6.83 -9.68
C CYS A 27 2.62 5.77 -9.37
N GLY A 28 2.39 4.98 -8.32
CA GLY A 28 3.32 3.96 -7.89
C GLY A 28 2.63 2.63 -7.57
N VAL A 29 3.36 1.53 -7.79
CA VAL A 29 2.96 0.19 -7.38
C VAL A 29 4.06 -0.37 -6.49
N ALA A 30 3.73 -0.67 -5.24
CA ALA A 30 4.63 -1.13 -4.21
C ALA A 30 3.96 -2.25 -3.41
N THR A 31 4.17 -3.49 -3.84
CA THR A 31 3.72 -4.73 -3.19
C THR A 31 4.92 -5.62 -2.89
N ASP A 32 4.72 -6.67 -2.11
CA ASP A 32 5.81 -7.56 -1.68
C ASP A 32 6.90 -6.82 -0.86
N ILE A 33 6.44 -6.02 0.09
CA ILE A 33 7.30 -5.15 0.91
C ILE A 33 7.45 -5.74 2.31
N GLY A 34 8.62 -6.23 2.65
CA GLY A 34 8.85 -6.81 3.99
C GLY A 34 8.91 -5.78 5.13
N CYS A 35 9.26 -4.54 4.85
CA CYS A 35 9.29 -3.48 5.88
C CYS A 35 9.37 -2.07 5.25
N VAL A 36 9.01 -1.07 6.04
CA VAL A 36 9.17 0.34 5.66
C VAL A 36 10.66 0.69 5.61
N GLN A 37 11.13 1.16 4.46
CA GLN A 37 12.50 1.62 4.23
C GLN A 37 12.54 2.87 3.36
N GLU A 38 13.48 3.75 3.62
CA GLU A 38 13.64 5.02 2.92
C GLU A 38 13.83 4.86 1.40
N GLY A 39 14.43 3.75 0.95
CA GLY A 39 14.70 3.51 -0.48
C GLY A 39 13.42 3.52 -1.31
N TRP A 40 12.48 2.63 -1.03
CA TRP A 40 11.22 2.55 -1.75
C TRP A 40 10.27 3.72 -1.41
N MET A 41 10.29 4.20 -0.14
CA MET A 41 9.49 5.36 0.26
C MET A 41 9.81 6.59 -0.59
N ARG A 42 11.10 6.89 -0.79
CA ARG A 42 11.53 8.00 -1.67
C ARG A 42 11.15 7.77 -3.13
N ALA A 43 11.17 6.54 -3.60
CA ALA A 43 10.85 6.24 -5.00
C ALA A 43 9.39 6.53 -5.35
N VAL A 44 8.47 6.42 -4.38
CA VAL A 44 7.02 6.70 -4.56
C VAL A 44 6.56 8.00 -3.89
N SER A 45 7.45 8.72 -3.21
CA SER A 45 7.15 10.04 -2.64
C SER A 45 6.72 11.00 -3.74
N GLY A 46 5.63 11.73 -3.52
CA GLY A 46 5.03 12.64 -4.49
C GLY A 46 4.19 11.95 -5.58
N CYS A 47 4.03 10.63 -5.56
CA CYS A 47 3.04 9.97 -6.42
C CYS A 47 1.63 10.32 -5.95
N GLN A 48 0.79 10.84 -6.87
CA GLN A 48 -0.59 11.21 -6.56
C GLN A 48 -1.46 9.98 -6.26
N ALA A 49 -1.19 8.83 -6.91
CA ALA A 49 -1.89 7.59 -6.64
C ALA A 49 -0.92 6.43 -6.36
N LEU A 50 -1.31 5.53 -5.47
CA LEU A 50 -0.52 4.36 -5.11
C LEU A 50 -1.36 3.09 -5.11
N VAL A 51 -0.76 2.00 -5.54
CA VAL A 51 -1.12 0.64 -5.15
C VAL A 51 -0.10 0.22 -4.09
N LEU A 52 -0.54 0.09 -2.84
CA LEU A 52 0.34 -0.14 -1.70
C LEU A 52 -0.07 -1.43 -0.97
N GLU A 53 0.92 -2.22 -0.59
CA GLU A 53 0.67 -3.44 0.16
C GLU A 53 0.07 -3.18 1.55
N ALA A 54 -1.02 -3.92 1.86
CA ALA A 54 -1.58 -4.11 3.20
C ALA A 54 -1.86 -5.60 3.36
N ASN A 55 -0.79 -6.39 3.55
CA ASN A 55 -0.87 -7.83 3.37
C ASN A 55 -1.62 -8.52 4.50
N HIS A 56 -1.31 -8.24 5.76
CA HIS A 56 -1.83 -9.02 6.87
C HIS A 56 -2.08 -8.20 8.14
N ASP A 57 -2.98 -8.71 8.94
CA ASP A 57 -3.09 -8.37 10.36
C ASP A 57 -2.12 -9.24 11.17
N VAL A 58 -1.35 -8.63 12.05
CA VAL A 58 -0.31 -9.33 12.83
C VAL A 58 -0.92 -10.40 13.74
N ASN A 59 -2.04 -10.11 14.40
CA ASN A 59 -2.72 -11.05 15.29
C ASN A 59 -3.25 -12.26 14.52
N MET A 60 -3.80 -12.05 13.31
CA MET A 60 -4.26 -13.15 12.46
C MET A 60 -3.11 -14.07 12.05
N VAL A 61 -1.92 -13.53 11.74
CA VAL A 61 -0.74 -14.35 11.45
C VAL A 61 -0.30 -15.11 12.71
N GLU A 62 -0.16 -14.42 13.85
CA GLU A 62 0.34 -15.03 15.10
C GLU A 62 -0.54 -16.16 15.62
N HIS A 63 -1.87 -15.99 15.53
CA HIS A 63 -2.84 -16.99 16.01
C HIS A 63 -3.40 -17.89 14.91
N GLY A 64 -3.05 -17.62 13.65
CA GLY A 64 -3.50 -18.37 12.47
C GLY A 64 -2.90 -19.77 12.36
N ARG A 65 -3.35 -20.52 11.36
CA ARG A 65 -3.01 -21.94 11.15
C ARG A 65 -1.63 -22.18 10.56
N TYR A 66 -0.93 -21.15 10.14
CA TYR A 66 0.36 -21.31 9.48
C TYR A 66 1.43 -21.88 10.42
N PRO A 67 2.32 -22.74 9.92
CA PRO A 67 3.43 -23.25 10.72
C PRO A 67 4.41 -22.13 11.09
N ALA A 68 5.12 -22.29 12.20
CA ALA A 68 5.97 -21.25 12.78
C ALA A 68 7.02 -20.68 11.83
N HIS A 69 7.57 -21.48 10.91
CA HIS A 69 8.55 -21.00 9.94
C HIS A 69 7.93 -20.04 8.92
N LEU A 70 6.68 -20.29 8.48
CA LEU A 70 5.96 -19.42 7.56
C LEU A 70 5.53 -18.12 8.25
N LYS A 71 5.05 -18.18 9.50
CA LYS A 71 4.77 -16.98 10.31
C LYS A 71 6.00 -16.08 10.42
N ARG A 72 7.16 -16.65 10.77
CA ARG A 72 8.42 -15.90 10.85
C ARG A 72 8.84 -15.30 9.50
N ARG A 73 8.59 -15.99 8.38
CA ARG A 73 8.85 -15.47 7.05
C ARG A 73 7.97 -14.26 6.74
N ILE A 74 6.65 -14.37 6.95
CA ILE A 74 5.66 -13.31 6.68
C ILE A 74 5.95 -12.07 7.53
N LEU A 75 6.17 -12.24 8.83
CA LEU A 75 6.45 -11.16 9.79
C LEU A 75 7.88 -10.60 9.70
N GLY A 76 8.73 -11.24 8.91
CA GLY A 76 10.14 -10.85 8.77
C GLY A 76 10.34 -9.62 7.89
N ARG A 77 11.50 -8.96 8.04
CA ARG A 77 11.86 -7.74 7.28
C ARG A 77 11.95 -7.91 5.76
N ARG A 78 11.85 -9.12 5.26
CA ARG A 78 11.79 -9.48 3.83
C ARG A 78 10.52 -10.28 3.50
N GLY A 79 9.53 -10.29 4.40
CA GLY A 79 8.21 -10.87 4.22
C GLY A 79 7.25 -9.88 3.54
N HIS A 80 6.19 -9.51 4.27
CA HIS A 80 5.13 -8.63 3.76
C HIS A 80 4.78 -7.53 4.75
N LEU A 81 4.28 -6.41 4.22
CA LEU A 81 3.87 -5.25 5.00
C LEU A 81 2.52 -5.52 5.69
N ASN A 82 2.49 -5.39 7.01
CA ASN A 82 1.25 -5.49 7.76
C ASN A 82 0.41 -4.21 7.65
N ASN A 83 -0.85 -4.27 8.11
CA ASN A 83 -1.79 -3.16 8.00
C ASN A 83 -1.32 -1.90 8.73
N GLU A 84 -0.70 -2.03 9.91
CA GLU A 84 -0.20 -0.92 10.71
C GLU A 84 1.03 -0.25 10.08
N ASP A 85 1.95 -1.04 9.54
CA ASP A 85 3.12 -0.53 8.82
C ASP A 85 2.71 0.14 7.50
N CYS A 86 1.72 -0.41 6.80
CA CYS A 86 1.09 0.23 5.66
C CYS A 86 0.54 1.61 6.03
N ALA A 87 -0.22 1.70 7.12
CA ALA A 87 -0.78 2.97 7.60
C ALA A 87 0.31 4.00 7.93
N ARG A 88 1.39 3.59 8.61
CA ARG A 88 2.53 4.48 8.94
C ARG A 88 3.25 4.98 7.68
N ALA A 89 3.43 4.10 6.70
CA ALA A 89 4.02 4.50 5.42
C ALA A 89 3.11 5.47 4.67
N LEU A 90 1.81 5.17 4.62
CA LEU A 90 0.85 5.98 3.90
C LEU A 90 0.71 7.39 4.49
N LEU A 91 0.74 7.56 5.81
CA LEU A 91 0.76 8.89 6.45
C LEU A 91 1.86 9.78 5.87
N ARG A 92 3.09 9.29 5.82
CA ARG A 92 4.23 10.03 5.26
C ARG A 92 4.07 10.30 3.76
N LEU A 93 3.44 9.38 3.03
CA LEU A 93 3.21 9.53 1.59
C LEU A 93 2.10 10.54 1.29
N VAL A 94 1.06 10.62 2.11
CA VAL A 94 0.03 11.67 2.04
C VAL A 94 0.65 13.06 2.29
N GLU A 95 1.51 13.20 3.30
CA GLU A 95 2.27 14.43 3.55
C GLU A 95 3.13 14.84 2.34
N SER A 96 3.57 13.88 1.52
CA SER A 96 4.36 14.13 0.31
C SER A 96 3.53 14.31 -0.97
N GLY A 97 2.18 14.26 -0.88
CA GLY A 97 1.28 14.57 -1.99
C GLY A 97 0.45 13.40 -2.53
N THR A 98 0.44 12.24 -1.87
CA THR A 98 -0.44 11.13 -2.27
C THR A 98 -1.89 11.46 -1.96
N GLN A 99 -2.76 11.38 -2.96
CA GLN A 99 -4.18 11.72 -2.90
C GLN A 99 -5.09 10.51 -2.96
N ALA A 100 -4.59 9.38 -3.48
CA ALA A 100 -5.37 8.16 -3.59
C ALA A 100 -4.51 6.91 -3.38
N VAL A 101 -5.05 5.91 -2.71
CA VAL A 101 -4.39 4.61 -2.52
C VAL A 101 -5.36 3.45 -2.68
N PHE A 102 -4.89 2.43 -3.41
CA PHE A 102 -5.46 1.09 -3.35
C PHE A 102 -4.62 0.25 -2.39
N LEU A 103 -5.21 -0.18 -1.28
CA LEU A 103 -4.64 -1.20 -0.41
C LEU A 103 -4.71 -2.54 -1.15
N ALA A 104 -3.57 -3.15 -1.40
CA ALA A 104 -3.48 -4.31 -2.27
C ALA A 104 -2.69 -5.45 -1.65
N HIS A 105 -2.63 -6.58 -2.35
CA HIS A 105 -1.88 -7.78 -1.96
C HIS A 105 -2.28 -8.33 -0.58
N LEU A 106 -3.58 -8.25 -0.26
CA LEU A 106 -4.12 -8.77 1.00
C LEU A 106 -4.00 -10.29 1.06
N SER A 107 -3.55 -10.83 2.20
CA SER A 107 -3.53 -12.27 2.46
C SER A 107 -4.95 -12.83 2.52
N ALA A 108 -5.18 -13.99 1.88
CA ALA A 108 -6.46 -14.68 1.96
C ALA A 108 -6.76 -15.23 3.35
N ASP A 109 -5.71 -15.64 4.07
CA ASP A 109 -5.84 -16.36 5.33
C ASP A 109 -5.59 -15.47 6.55
N ASN A 110 -4.87 -14.36 6.37
CA ASN A 110 -4.40 -13.52 7.48
C ASN A 110 -4.79 -12.05 7.32
N ASN A 111 -5.83 -11.76 6.53
CA ASN A 111 -6.41 -10.41 6.44
C ASN A 111 -7.86 -10.49 6.00
N LEU A 112 -8.58 -9.38 6.24
CA LEU A 112 -9.90 -9.12 5.69
C LEU A 112 -9.88 -7.73 5.06
N PRO A 113 -10.56 -7.50 3.91
CA PRO A 113 -10.63 -6.19 3.28
C PRO A 113 -11.08 -5.07 4.23
N GLU A 114 -12.12 -5.33 5.02
CA GLU A 114 -12.63 -4.38 6.00
C GLU A 114 -11.64 -4.11 7.14
N LEU A 115 -10.90 -5.14 7.59
CA LEU A 115 -9.90 -4.99 8.65
C LEU A 115 -8.72 -4.14 8.17
N ALA A 116 -8.20 -4.39 6.97
CA ALA A 116 -7.15 -3.59 6.36
C ALA A 116 -7.60 -2.13 6.20
N TYR A 117 -8.79 -1.91 5.63
CA TYR A 117 -9.36 -0.59 5.45
C TYR A 117 -9.49 0.16 6.78
N ASN A 118 -10.15 -0.44 7.77
CA ASN A 118 -10.40 0.19 9.07
C ASN A 118 -9.11 0.47 9.84
N THR A 119 -8.11 -0.41 9.78
CA THR A 119 -6.81 -0.19 10.41
C THR A 119 -6.10 1.01 9.79
N VAL A 120 -6.04 1.07 8.47
CA VAL A 120 -5.36 2.16 7.76
C VAL A 120 -6.12 3.48 7.94
N CYS A 121 -7.42 3.52 7.66
CA CYS A 121 -8.22 4.74 7.79
C CYS A 121 -8.22 5.27 9.24
N GLY A 122 -8.42 4.40 10.23
CA GLY A 122 -8.39 4.80 11.62
C GLY A 122 -7.02 5.35 12.06
N ALA A 123 -5.91 4.88 11.49
CA ALA A 123 -4.60 5.46 11.77
C ALA A 123 -4.43 6.84 11.12
N LEU A 124 -4.88 7.01 9.87
CA LEU A 124 -4.89 8.29 9.17
C LEU A 124 -5.72 9.34 9.90
N GLU A 125 -6.94 9.00 10.30
CA GLU A 125 -7.85 9.89 11.03
C GLU A 125 -7.30 10.30 12.40
N ARG A 126 -6.71 9.36 13.16
CA ARG A 126 -6.03 9.68 14.43
C ARG A 126 -4.86 10.65 14.27
N ALA A 127 -4.23 10.63 13.11
CA ALA A 127 -3.15 11.58 12.77
C ALA A 127 -3.68 12.90 12.18
N GLY A 128 -5.01 13.09 12.10
CA GLY A 128 -5.63 14.31 11.62
C GLY A 128 -5.80 14.37 10.08
N CYS A 129 -5.55 13.27 9.37
CA CYS A 129 -5.79 13.17 7.93
C CYS A 129 -7.27 12.80 7.68
N ALA A 130 -7.99 13.62 6.93
CA ALA A 130 -9.40 13.40 6.59
C ALA A 130 -9.53 12.42 5.42
N VAL A 131 -9.85 11.16 5.72
CA VAL A 131 -10.10 10.15 4.69
C VAL A 131 -11.33 10.56 3.86
N GLY A 132 -11.18 10.51 2.53
CA GLY A 132 -12.18 10.98 1.59
C GLY A 132 -12.03 12.45 1.16
N ALA A 133 -11.32 13.28 1.95
CA ALA A 133 -11.01 14.66 1.59
C ALA A 133 -9.52 14.83 1.26
N ASP A 134 -8.62 14.45 2.17
CA ASP A 134 -7.17 14.57 1.96
C ASP A 134 -6.62 13.39 1.15
N VAL A 135 -7.14 12.19 1.39
CA VAL A 135 -6.75 10.98 0.67
C VAL A 135 -7.93 10.03 0.48
N SER A 136 -8.09 9.53 -0.74
CA SER A 136 -9.03 8.44 -1.05
C SER A 136 -8.35 7.09 -0.75
N VAL A 137 -8.96 6.27 0.13
CA VAL A 137 -8.49 4.93 0.45
C VAL A 137 -9.47 3.91 -0.10
N ARG A 138 -9.00 2.96 -0.87
CA ARG A 138 -9.79 1.84 -1.42
C ARG A 138 -9.05 0.53 -1.20
N VAL A 139 -9.76 -0.59 -1.20
CA VAL A 139 -9.16 -1.91 -1.16
C VAL A 139 -9.26 -2.55 -2.54
N ALA A 140 -8.12 -2.94 -3.09
CA ALA A 140 -8.08 -3.67 -4.36
C ALA A 140 -8.70 -5.07 -4.17
N ARG A 141 -9.64 -5.42 -5.03
CA ARG A 141 -10.31 -6.72 -5.00
C ARG A 141 -9.40 -7.79 -5.59
N ARG A 142 -9.50 -9.00 -5.04
CA ARG A 142 -8.69 -10.14 -5.51
C ARG A 142 -9.29 -10.79 -6.76
N ASP A 143 -10.60 -10.96 -6.76
CA ASP A 143 -11.29 -11.86 -7.68
C ASP A 143 -12.03 -11.13 -8.80
N CYS A 144 -11.98 -9.81 -8.82
CA CYS A 144 -12.60 -9.00 -9.85
C CYS A 144 -11.88 -7.66 -10.04
N VAL A 145 -12.21 -6.98 -11.10
CA VAL A 145 -11.70 -5.64 -11.38
C VAL A 145 -12.14 -4.68 -10.27
N SER A 146 -11.21 -3.94 -9.72
CA SER A 146 -11.49 -2.85 -8.78
C SER A 146 -12.03 -1.63 -9.52
N ASP A 147 -12.59 -0.69 -8.76
CA ASP A 147 -13.07 0.59 -9.32
C ASP A 147 -11.92 1.32 -10.04
N MET A 148 -12.27 2.05 -11.08
CA MET A 148 -11.30 2.87 -11.80
C MET A 148 -10.99 4.14 -11.01
N LEU A 149 -9.70 4.49 -10.94
CA LEU A 149 -9.23 5.77 -10.47
C LEU A 149 -8.74 6.59 -11.66
N VAL A 150 -9.28 7.78 -11.84
CA VAL A 150 -8.82 8.72 -12.85
C VAL A 150 -8.02 9.84 -12.16
N LEU A 151 -6.79 10.04 -12.61
CA LEU A 151 -5.96 11.17 -12.20
C LEU A 151 -6.08 12.25 -13.26
N GLU A 152 -6.44 13.46 -12.83
CA GLU A 152 -6.47 14.65 -13.69
C GLU A 152 -5.40 15.64 -13.25
N ASP A 153 -4.87 16.43 -14.18
CA ASP A 153 -3.95 17.51 -13.83
C ASP A 153 -4.62 18.48 -12.85
N GLY A 154 -4.13 18.48 -11.61
CA GLY A 154 -4.59 19.35 -10.52
C GLY A 154 -5.63 18.77 -9.54
N GLN A 155 -6.30 17.67 -9.84
CA GLN A 155 -7.20 16.99 -8.88
C GLN A 155 -7.41 15.51 -9.21
N SER A 156 -7.35 14.63 -8.20
CA SER A 156 -7.88 13.27 -8.36
C SER A 156 -9.39 13.29 -8.11
N ARG A 157 -10.22 12.92 -9.12
CA ARG A 157 -11.63 12.68 -8.92
C ARG A 157 -11.93 11.17 -9.06
N ALA A 158 -12.77 10.64 -8.18
CA ALA A 158 -13.38 9.33 -8.40
C ALA A 158 -14.35 9.46 -9.58
N ALA A 159 -14.25 8.57 -10.56
CA ALA A 159 -15.33 8.42 -11.56
C ALA A 159 -16.51 7.68 -10.89
N ASP A 160 -17.69 8.27 -10.96
CA ASP A 160 -18.95 7.68 -10.53
C ASP A 160 -19.31 6.46 -11.38
#